data_1817ed8eec6394e2eebb4421e851bf16
#
_entry.id   1817ed8eec6394e2eebb4421e851bf16
#
_cell.length_a   1.000
_cell.length_b   1.000
_cell.length_c   1.000
_cell.angle_alpha   90.00
_cell.angle_beta   90.00
_cell.angle_gamma   90.00
#
_symmetry.space_group_name_H-M   'P 1'
#
loop_
_entity.id
_entity.type
_entity.pdbx_description
1 polymer ?
#
loop_
_entity_poly.entity_id
_entity_poly.type
_entity_poly.pdbx_seq_one_letter_code
_entity_poly.pdbx_strand_id
1 'polypeptide(L)'
;MFSTNKNRKIGMLIFLFVVSFIVGMLINIQRLGSLPMKLIQVEWNDTVGCVYENLDYENPSDHKYDLYVPKNLDTPESKCLILYIHGGSFNSGSKEDGDAWCKYYTSKGYVTATVDYTLQSKKGKSEEE
;
A
#
# COMPACT_ATOMS: atom_id res chain seq x y z
N MET A 1 -18.26 53.91 12.02
CA MET A 1 -19.07 52.74 11.72
C MET A 1 -18.64 52.00 10.42
N PHE A 2 -17.53 52.32 9.80
CA PHE A 2 -17.05 51.72 8.55
C PHE A 2 -15.94 50.63 8.68
N SER A 3 -15.35 50.48 9.87
CA SER A 3 -14.19 49.60 10.11
C SER A 3 -14.54 48.11 10.20
N THR A 4 -15.71 47.78 10.72
CA THR A 4 -16.14 46.38 10.96
C THR A 4 -16.44 45.58 9.67
N ASN A 5 -16.91 46.23 8.63
CA ASN A 5 -17.25 45.58 7.39
C ASN A 5 -16.01 45.18 6.56
N LYS A 6 -14.92 46.00 6.61
CA LYS A 6 -13.65 45.71 5.96
C LYS A 6 -12.96 44.50 6.59
N ASN A 7 -12.93 44.43 7.91
CA ASN A 7 -12.31 43.31 8.65
C ASN A 7 -13.08 41.98 8.43
N ARG A 8 -14.41 42.03 8.36
CA ARG A 8 -15.24 40.84 8.02
C ARG A 8 -14.95 40.33 6.60
N LYS A 9 -14.81 41.23 5.61
CA LYS A 9 -14.47 40.84 4.24
C LYS A 9 -13.06 40.22 4.15
N ILE A 10 -12.08 40.81 4.84
CA ILE A 10 -10.72 40.26 4.92
C ILE A 10 -10.72 38.86 5.58
N GLY A 11 -11.41 38.73 6.71
CA GLY A 11 -11.54 37.42 7.39
C GLY A 11 -12.18 36.36 6.51
N MET A 12 -13.21 36.72 5.74
CA MET A 12 -13.86 35.79 4.80
C MET A 12 -12.91 35.37 3.64
N LEU A 13 -12.12 36.31 3.12
CA LEU A 13 -11.14 36.00 2.07
C LEU A 13 -10.04 35.07 2.58
N ILE A 14 -9.52 35.33 3.79
CA ILE A 14 -8.53 34.44 4.42
C ILE A 14 -9.12 33.05 4.64
N PHE A 15 -10.35 32.96 5.14
CA PHE A 15 -11.04 31.69 5.35
C PHE A 15 -11.19 30.89 4.03
N LEU A 16 -11.65 31.54 2.97
CA LEU A 16 -11.78 30.91 1.64
C LEU A 16 -10.44 30.44 1.09
N PHE A 17 -9.37 31.22 1.28
CA PHE A 17 -8.02 30.84 0.87
C PHE A 17 -7.53 29.60 1.63
N VAL A 18 -7.70 29.55 2.95
CA VAL A 18 -7.31 28.41 3.79
C VAL A 18 -8.10 27.17 3.41
N VAL A 19 -9.42 27.28 3.19
CA VAL A 19 -10.24 26.14 2.75
C VAL A 19 -9.79 25.63 1.39
N SER A 20 -9.55 26.54 0.43
CA SER A 20 -9.07 26.17 -0.91
C SER A 20 -7.70 25.47 -0.85
N PHE A 21 -6.80 25.96 0.00
CA PHE A 21 -5.49 25.35 0.20
C PHE A 21 -5.58 23.94 0.79
N ILE A 22 -6.43 23.74 1.81
CA ILE A 22 -6.67 22.43 2.43
C ILE A 22 -7.27 21.45 1.41
N VAL A 23 -8.28 21.87 0.64
CA VAL A 23 -8.89 21.04 -0.41
C VAL A 23 -7.85 20.67 -1.47
N GLY A 24 -7.06 21.63 -1.93
CA GLY A 24 -5.96 21.37 -2.88
C GLY A 24 -4.92 20.40 -2.34
N MET A 25 -4.57 20.49 -1.06
CA MET A 25 -3.65 19.58 -0.40
C MET A 25 -4.22 18.16 -0.31
N LEU A 26 -5.50 18.02 0.05
CA LEU A 26 -6.19 16.71 0.11
C LEU A 26 -6.28 16.04 -1.26
N ILE A 27 -6.60 16.81 -2.32
CA ILE A 27 -6.63 16.29 -3.68
C ILE A 27 -5.24 15.82 -4.14
N ASN A 28 -4.18 16.56 -3.79
CA ASN A 28 -2.81 16.16 -4.12
C ASN A 28 -2.37 14.91 -3.36
N ILE A 29 -2.72 14.78 -2.06
CA ILE A 29 -2.42 13.58 -1.28
C ILE A 29 -3.10 12.35 -1.89
N GLN A 30 -4.37 12.47 -2.29
CA GLN A 30 -5.08 11.37 -2.98
C GLN A 30 -4.45 11.03 -4.33
N ARG A 31 -3.98 12.03 -5.09
CA ARG A 31 -3.27 11.78 -6.36
C ARG A 31 -1.91 11.14 -6.16
N LEU A 32 -1.12 11.58 -5.18
CA LEU A 32 0.19 11.02 -4.86
C LEU A 32 0.09 9.59 -4.32
N GLY A 33 -0.92 9.30 -3.49
CA GLY A 33 -1.16 7.94 -3.00
C GLY A 33 -1.63 6.95 -4.06
N SER A 34 -2.21 7.43 -5.18
CA SER A 34 -2.72 6.56 -6.25
C SER A 34 -1.77 6.42 -7.46
N LEU A 35 -0.75 7.28 -7.59
CA LEU A 35 0.12 7.32 -8.76
C LEU A 35 1.05 6.10 -8.93
N PRO A 36 1.66 5.50 -7.90
CA PRO A 36 2.51 4.34 -8.08
C PRO A 36 1.75 3.07 -8.48
N MET A 37 0.55 2.87 -7.96
CA MET A 37 -0.24 1.64 -8.20
C MET A 37 -0.87 1.57 -9.59
N LYS A 38 -1.19 2.71 -10.22
CA LYS A 38 -1.75 2.73 -11.58
C LYS A 38 -0.73 2.44 -12.68
N LEU A 39 0.57 2.55 -12.40
CA LEU A 39 1.63 2.34 -13.38
C LEU A 39 2.03 0.86 -13.53
N ILE A 40 1.63 -0.01 -12.60
CA ILE A 40 1.95 -1.43 -12.62
C ILE A 40 0.66 -2.19 -12.86
N GLN A 41 0.20 -2.21 -14.11
CA GLN A 41 -0.87 -3.10 -14.54
C GLN A 41 -0.25 -4.30 -15.25
N VAL A 42 -0.46 -5.47 -14.69
CA VAL A 42 -0.08 -6.75 -15.29
C VAL A 42 -1.37 -7.51 -15.55
N GLU A 43 -1.57 -8.00 -16.77
CA GLU A 43 -2.59 -9.02 -17.02
C GLU A 43 -2.17 -10.29 -16.31
N TRP A 44 -2.79 -10.55 -15.17
CA TRP A 44 -2.52 -11.72 -14.38
C TRP A 44 -3.48 -12.85 -14.76
N ASN A 45 -2.92 -14.00 -15.11
CA ASN A 45 -3.66 -15.21 -15.43
C ASN A 45 -2.78 -16.45 -15.26
N ASP A 46 -3.34 -17.65 -15.37
CA ASP A 46 -2.66 -18.91 -15.15
C ASP A 46 -1.52 -19.21 -16.15
N THR A 47 -1.40 -18.43 -17.22
CA THR A 47 -0.27 -18.55 -18.16
C THR A 47 0.95 -17.77 -17.69
N VAL A 48 0.76 -16.77 -16.83
CA VAL A 48 1.83 -15.95 -16.23
C VAL A 48 2.39 -16.63 -15.00
N GLY A 49 1.53 -17.09 -14.10
CA GLY A 49 1.95 -17.70 -12.84
C GLY A 49 0.76 -18.10 -11.98
N CYS A 50 1.04 -18.58 -10.79
CA CYS A 50 0.05 -18.89 -9.76
C CYS A 50 0.36 -18.15 -8.47
N VAL A 51 -0.70 -17.95 -7.66
CA VAL A 51 -0.61 -17.34 -6.32
C VAL A 51 -1.03 -18.38 -5.30
N TYR A 52 -0.25 -18.51 -4.24
CA TYR A 52 -0.60 -19.25 -3.04
C TYR A 52 -0.83 -18.22 -1.94
N GLU A 53 -2.08 -18.06 -1.54
CA GLU A 53 -2.49 -16.99 -0.63
C GLU A 53 -2.60 -17.48 0.82
N ASN A 54 -2.36 -16.55 1.76
CA ASN A 54 -2.58 -16.75 3.20
C ASN A 54 -1.79 -17.92 3.79
N LEU A 55 -0.57 -18.14 3.31
CA LEU A 55 0.33 -19.12 3.88
C LEU A 55 0.84 -18.65 5.24
N ASP A 56 0.89 -19.56 6.22
CA ASP A 56 1.42 -19.27 7.54
C ASP A 56 2.95 -19.38 7.55
N TYR A 57 3.63 -18.47 8.23
CA TYR A 57 5.08 -18.57 8.45
C TYR A 57 5.45 -18.60 9.93
N GLU A 58 4.52 -18.24 10.82
CA GLU A 58 4.68 -18.28 12.26
C GLU A 58 3.31 -18.29 12.96
N ASN A 59 3.23 -18.73 14.24
CA ASN A 59 2.14 -18.37 15.14
C ASN A 59 2.48 -17.05 15.84
N PRO A 60 1.64 -16.03 15.81
CA PRO A 60 0.18 -16.02 15.73
C PRO A 60 -0.39 -15.91 14.30
N SER A 61 -1.73 -16.03 14.21
CA SER A 61 -2.50 -16.17 12.97
C SER A 61 -2.48 -14.96 12.02
N ASP A 62 -1.87 -13.86 12.39
CA ASP A 62 -1.70 -12.67 11.57
C ASP A 62 -0.34 -12.63 10.82
N HIS A 63 0.52 -13.65 11.01
CA HIS A 63 1.77 -13.83 10.30
C HIS A 63 1.55 -14.64 9.02
N LYS A 64 0.93 -13.97 8.02
CA LYS A 64 0.58 -14.54 6.72
C LYS A 64 1.48 -13.99 5.62
N TYR A 65 1.64 -14.76 4.56
CA TYR A 65 2.27 -14.30 3.34
C TYR A 65 1.57 -14.86 2.11
N ASP A 66 1.70 -14.16 0.99
CA ASP A 66 1.29 -14.66 -0.31
C ASP A 66 2.53 -14.92 -1.16
N LEU A 67 2.56 -16.07 -1.82
CA LEU A 67 3.66 -16.50 -2.68
C LEU A 67 3.20 -16.53 -4.14
N TYR A 68 3.93 -15.82 -5.00
CA TYR A 68 3.68 -15.74 -6.43
C TYR A 68 4.78 -16.49 -7.17
N VAL A 69 4.37 -17.50 -7.93
CA VAL A 69 5.30 -18.41 -8.61
C VAL A 69 5.10 -18.26 -10.12
N PRO A 70 6.14 -17.93 -10.89
CA PRO A 70 6.04 -17.83 -12.35
C PRO A 70 5.76 -19.19 -12.97
N LYS A 71 5.10 -19.21 -14.11
CA LYS A 71 4.77 -20.45 -14.83
C LYS A 71 6.02 -21.23 -15.25
N ASN A 72 7.08 -20.54 -15.61
CA ASN A 72 8.35 -21.15 -15.97
C ASN A 72 9.38 -20.96 -14.84
N LEU A 73 9.81 -22.07 -14.24
CA LEU A 73 10.83 -22.11 -13.18
C LEU A 73 12.23 -22.44 -13.67
N ASP A 74 12.41 -22.63 -14.98
CA ASP A 74 13.71 -23.00 -15.57
C ASP A 74 14.53 -21.79 -16.01
N THR A 75 14.19 -20.60 -15.54
CA THR A 75 14.91 -19.36 -15.85
C THR A 75 15.88 -18.99 -14.73
N PRO A 76 16.96 -18.23 -15.01
CA PRO A 76 17.84 -17.69 -13.97
C PRO A 76 17.08 -16.84 -12.94
N GLU A 77 16.09 -16.06 -13.39
CA GLU A 77 15.28 -15.17 -12.56
C GLU A 77 14.47 -15.95 -11.52
N SER A 78 13.97 -17.14 -11.87
CA SER A 78 13.17 -17.98 -10.94
C SER A 78 13.99 -18.57 -9.78
N LYS A 79 15.33 -18.47 -9.84
CA LYS A 79 16.22 -18.84 -8.73
C LYS A 79 16.32 -17.76 -7.66
N CYS A 80 15.73 -16.58 -7.90
CA CYS A 80 15.74 -15.45 -6.97
C CYS A 80 14.36 -15.24 -6.38
N LEU A 81 14.30 -14.99 -5.06
CA LEU A 81 13.08 -14.57 -4.36
C LEU A 81 13.13 -13.06 -4.14
N ILE A 82 12.06 -12.37 -4.53
CA ILE A 82 11.83 -10.97 -4.18
C ILE A 82 10.77 -10.93 -3.09
N LEU A 83 11.13 -10.45 -1.91
CA LEU A 83 10.20 -10.28 -0.80
C LEU A 83 9.78 -8.82 -0.70
N TYR A 84 8.47 -8.58 -0.78
CA TYR A 84 7.87 -7.27 -0.51
C TYR A 84 7.42 -7.18 0.94
N ILE A 85 7.88 -6.15 1.64
CA ILE A 85 7.48 -5.83 3.02
C ILE A 85 6.77 -4.48 2.97
N HIS A 86 5.50 -4.45 3.37
CA HIS A 86 4.70 -3.23 3.31
C HIS A 86 5.17 -2.15 4.28
N GLY A 87 4.93 -0.88 3.91
CA GLY A 87 5.16 0.27 4.77
C GLY A 87 4.00 0.49 5.76
N GLY A 88 3.94 1.70 6.34
CA GLY A 88 2.85 2.12 7.24
C GLY A 88 3.31 2.41 8.66
N SER A 89 4.62 2.69 8.84
CA SER A 89 5.23 3.08 10.13
C SER A 89 4.94 2.10 11.27
N PHE A 90 4.85 0.81 10.94
CA PHE A 90 4.52 -0.29 11.85
C PHE A 90 3.11 -0.24 12.47
N ASN A 91 2.26 0.68 12.05
CA ASN A 91 0.90 0.87 12.58
C ASN A 91 -0.22 0.51 11.57
N SER A 92 0.11 0.43 10.29
CA SER A 92 -0.84 0.18 9.20
C SER A 92 -0.16 -0.50 8.02
N GLY A 93 -0.97 -0.85 7.00
CA GLY A 93 -0.53 -1.58 5.83
C GLY A 93 -0.84 -3.07 5.94
N SER A 94 -0.72 -3.76 4.84
CA SER A 94 -0.90 -5.20 4.76
C SER A 94 -0.18 -5.80 3.55
N LYS A 95 -0.12 -7.13 3.47
CA LYS A 95 0.51 -7.84 2.36
C LYS A 95 -0.12 -7.51 1.00
N GLU A 96 -1.41 -7.15 0.96
CA GLU A 96 -2.12 -6.75 -0.26
C GLU A 96 -1.52 -5.52 -0.93
N ASP A 97 -0.81 -4.66 -0.18
CA ASP A 97 -0.10 -3.49 -0.73
C ASP A 97 1.01 -3.90 -1.70
N GLY A 98 1.51 -5.14 -1.59
CA GLY A 98 2.54 -5.72 -2.46
C GLY A 98 2.02 -6.46 -3.70
N ASP A 99 0.71 -6.73 -3.81
CA ASP A 99 0.14 -7.59 -4.84
C ASP A 99 0.54 -7.18 -6.27
N ALA A 100 0.39 -5.91 -6.62
CA ALA A 100 0.72 -5.40 -7.95
C ALA A 100 2.23 -5.53 -8.28
N TRP A 101 3.10 -5.31 -7.28
CA TRP A 101 4.53 -5.48 -7.41
C TRP A 101 4.92 -6.94 -7.59
N CYS A 102 4.36 -7.82 -6.77
CA CYS A 102 4.60 -9.24 -6.84
C CYS A 102 4.18 -9.80 -8.20
N LYS A 103 2.98 -9.49 -8.68
CA LYS A 103 2.49 -9.87 -10.02
C LYS A 103 3.41 -9.36 -11.13
N TYR A 104 3.87 -8.11 -11.04
CA TYR A 104 4.78 -7.53 -12.03
C TYR A 104 6.10 -8.28 -12.11
N TYR A 105 6.78 -8.49 -10.98
CA TYR A 105 8.06 -9.19 -11.00
C TYR A 105 7.92 -10.68 -11.33
N THR A 106 6.82 -11.31 -10.92
CA THR A 106 6.54 -12.69 -11.30
C THR A 106 6.29 -12.82 -12.81
N SER A 107 5.67 -11.84 -13.45
CA SER A 107 5.56 -11.81 -14.92
C SER A 107 6.92 -11.67 -15.64
N LYS A 108 7.97 -11.25 -14.92
CA LYS A 108 9.36 -11.21 -15.39
C LYS A 108 10.16 -12.48 -15.07
N GLY A 109 9.53 -13.48 -14.46
CA GLY A 109 10.12 -14.77 -14.15
C GLY A 109 10.63 -14.94 -12.73
N TYR A 110 10.52 -13.92 -11.85
CA TYR A 110 10.95 -14.01 -10.46
C TYR A 110 9.91 -14.72 -9.60
N VAL A 111 10.36 -15.49 -8.62
CA VAL A 111 9.50 -15.90 -7.50
C VAL A 111 9.38 -14.69 -6.57
N THR A 112 8.15 -14.33 -6.18
CA THR A 112 7.93 -13.18 -5.30
C THR A 112 7.02 -13.53 -4.14
N ALA A 113 7.17 -12.80 -3.04
CA ALA A 113 6.29 -12.94 -1.89
C ALA A 113 5.98 -11.57 -1.28
N THR A 114 4.81 -11.45 -0.67
CA THR A 114 4.43 -10.31 0.17
C THR A 114 3.97 -10.82 1.51
N VAL A 115 4.26 -10.09 2.59
CA VAL A 115 4.15 -10.59 3.97
C VAL A 115 3.44 -9.60 4.88
N ASP A 116 2.57 -10.12 5.73
CA ASP A 116 2.07 -9.43 6.91
C ASP A 116 3.03 -9.62 8.08
N TYR A 117 3.11 -8.63 8.95
CA TYR A 117 3.85 -8.69 10.20
C TYR A 117 3.05 -8.01 11.32
N THR A 118 3.36 -8.32 12.59
CA THR A 118 2.65 -7.75 13.74
C THR A 118 2.78 -6.22 13.78
N LEU A 119 1.64 -5.53 13.68
CA LEU A 119 1.57 -4.07 13.79
C LEU A 119 1.52 -3.66 15.26
N GLN A 120 2.14 -2.52 15.61
CA GLN A 120 2.12 -1.98 16.97
C GLN A 120 0.70 -1.70 17.48
N SER A 121 -0.22 -1.33 16.58
CA SER A 121 -1.64 -1.12 16.90
C SER A 121 -2.37 -2.40 17.35
N LYS A 122 -1.85 -3.57 17.01
CA LYS A 122 -2.39 -4.88 17.41
C LYS A 122 -1.74 -5.44 18.69
N LYS A 123 -0.49 -5.04 18.97
CA LYS A 123 0.30 -5.57 20.08
C LYS A 123 -0.29 -5.29 21.47
N GLY A 124 -1.05 -4.21 21.64
CA GLY A 124 -1.73 -3.88 22.89
C GLY A 124 -3.02 -4.64 23.17
N LYS A 125 -3.49 -5.48 22.22
CA LYS A 125 -4.72 -6.28 22.39
C LYS A 125 -4.45 -7.75 22.71
N SER A 126 -3.26 -8.24 22.45
CA SER A 126 -2.88 -9.65 22.68
C SER A 126 -2.23 -9.91 24.04
N GLU A 127 -1.96 -8.88 24.83
CA GLU A 127 -1.40 -9.02 26.18
C GLU A 127 -2.46 -8.93 27.32
N GLU A 128 -3.74 -8.70 26.97
CA GLU A 128 -4.87 -8.60 27.93
C GLU A 128 -5.83 -9.81 27.89
N GLU A 129 -5.58 -10.84 27.10
CA GLU A 129 -6.24 -12.14 27.12
C GLU A 129 -5.28 -13.24 27.66
#